data_db4bc55a0d41ae689520c9e63af2a694
#
_entry.id   db4bc55a0d41ae689520c9e63af2a694
#
_cell.length_a   1.000
_cell.length_b   1.000
_cell.length_c   1.000
_cell.angle_alpha   90.00
_cell.angle_beta   90.00
_cell.angle_gamma   90.00
#
_symmetry.space_group_name_H-M   'P 1'
#
loop_
_entity.id
_entity.type
_entity.pdbx_description
1 polymer ?
#
loop_
_entity_poly.entity_id
_entity_poly.type
_entity_poly.pdbx_seq_one_letter_code
_entity_poly.pdbx_strand_id
1 'polypeptide(L)'
;DETGIPIILQAGPSCRAHTPIPILGKMFRYLASQTKTNICCHVDHGYTLDECYEGIDSGFTSVMFDGSKLTLKENIKISKKIASRAHKHNISVEGEIGFVGYDNGKISEGTNIEDAVTFANKSNIDAMAISVGNTHLQTSKKASIDFNKINLIEAKTKIPLVLHGS
;
A
#
# COMPACT_ATOMS: atom_id res chain seq x y z
N ASP A 1 -16.14 16.36 2.83
CA ASP A 1 -16.03 17.82 2.69
C ASP A 1 -16.21 18.59 4.00
N GLU A 2 -17.02 18.11 4.93
CA GLU A 2 -17.30 18.83 6.20
C GLU A 2 -16.05 19.03 7.06
N THR A 3 -15.16 18.05 7.11
CA THR A 3 -13.94 18.12 7.92
C THR A 3 -12.76 18.76 7.19
N GLY A 4 -12.77 18.78 5.87
CA GLY A 4 -11.64 19.21 5.02
C GLY A 4 -10.40 18.28 5.10
N ILE A 5 -10.51 17.11 5.78
CA ILE A 5 -9.40 16.17 5.95
C ILE A 5 -9.21 15.38 4.66
N PRO A 6 -7.99 15.31 4.10
CA PRO A 6 -7.69 14.44 2.96
C PRO A 6 -7.97 12.97 3.27
N ILE A 7 -8.46 12.23 2.27
CA ILE A 7 -8.77 10.80 2.41
C ILE A 7 -8.17 9.98 1.26
N ILE A 8 -8.03 8.69 1.50
CA ILE A 8 -7.67 7.70 0.49
C ILE A 8 -8.91 6.86 0.18
N LEU A 9 -9.38 6.90 -1.08
CA LEU A 9 -10.35 5.94 -1.59
C LEU A 9 -9.58 4.75 -2.16
N GLN A 10 -9.74 3.60 -1.55
CA GLN A 10 -8.96 2.41 -1.94
C GLN A 10 -9.83 1.28 -2.48
N ALA A 11 -9.28 0.54 -3.42
CA ALA A 11 -9.88 -0.62 -4.05
C ALA A 11 -9.06 -1.88 -3.72
N GLY A 12 -9.41 -2.56 -2.64
CA GLY A 12 -8.78 -3.81 -2.22
C GLY A 12 -9.17 -5.02 -3.10
N PRO A 13 -8.51 -6.18 -2.92
CA PRO A 13 -8.74 -7.37 -3.75
C PRO A 13 -10.19 -7.83 -3.81
N SER A 14 -10.90 -7.82 -2.68
CA SER A 14 -12.31 -8.21 -2.62
C SER A 14 -13.21 -7.27 -3.43
N CYS A 15 -12.93 -5.96 -3.41
CA CYS A 15 -13.65 -4.99 -4.23
C CYS A 15 -13.38 -5.24 -5.72
N ARG A 16 -12.12 -5.48 -6.09
CA ARG A 16 -11.72 -5.74 -7.49
C ARG A 16 -12.21 -7.07 -8.04
N ALA A 17 -12.51 -8.05 -7.18
CA ALA A 17 -13.14 -9.30 -7.58
C ALA A 17 -14.57 -9.11 -8.13
N HIS A 18 -15.24 -8.03 -7.75
CA HIS A 18 -16.61 -7.71 -8.19
C HIS A 18 -16.66 -6.59 -9.23
N THR A 19 -15.74 -5.63 -9.16
CA THR A 19 -15.71 -4.47 -10.04
C THR A 19 -14.31 -4.28 -10.63
N PRO A 20 -14.16 -4.39 -11.96
CA PRO A 20 -12.85 -4.26 -12.62
C PRO A 20 -12.15 -2.93 -12.33
N ILE A 21 -10.82 -2.95 -12.26
CA ILE A 21 -9.94 -1.80 -12.02
C ILE A 21 -10.30 -0.59 -12.91
N PRO A 22 -10.54 -0.75 -14.24
CA PRO A 22 -10.85 0.39 -15.10
C PRO A 22 -12.17 1.10 -14.76
N ILE A 23 -13.14 0.37 -14.20
CA ILE A 23 -14.42 0.95 -13.77
C ILE A 23 -14.22 1.69 -12.44
N LEU A 24 -13.54 1.06 -11.50
CA LEU A 24 -13.22 1.66 -10.19
C LEU A 24 -12.40 2.95 -10.35
N GLY A 25 -11.40 2.96 -11.22
CA GLY A 25 -10.57 4.14 -11.46
C GLY A 25 -11.41 5.33 -11.95
N LYS A 26 -12.27 5.11 -12.95
CA LYS A 26 -13.19 6.16 -13.45
C LYS A 26 -14.15 6.65 -12.36
N MET A 27 -14.73 5.73 -11.58
CA MET A 27 -15.64 6.06 -10.48
C MET A 27 -14.95 6.88 -9.40
N PHE A 28 -13.76 6.47 -8.95
CA PHE A 28 -13.01 7.18 -7.93
C PHE A 28 -12.57 8.58 -8.40
N ARG A 29 -12.12 8.69 -9.65
CA ARG A 29 -11.77 9.98 -10.24
C ARG A 29 -12.99 10.91 -10.35
N TYR A 30 -14.14 10.37 -10.73
CA TYR A 30 -15.38 11.14 -10.73
C TYR A 30 -15.73 11.65 -9.32
N LEU A 31 -15.74 10.77 -8.31
CA LEU A 31 -16.01 11.16 -6.93
C LEU A 31 -15.02 12.21 -6.42
N ALA A 32 -13.72 12.03 -6.69
CA ALA A 32 -12.71 13.00 -6.32
C ALA A 32 -12.92 14.38 -6.96
N SER A 33 -13.46 14.42 -8.19
CA SER A 33 -13.75 15.69 -8.88
C SER A 33 -14.99 16.44 -8.33
N GLN A 34 -15.84 15.76 -7.56
CA GLN A 34 -17.06 16.34 -6.98
C GLN A 34 -16.84 16.98 -5.59
N THR A 35 -15.64 16.94 -5.07
CA THR A 35 -15.30 17.47 -3.74
C THR A 35 -14.13 18.44 -3.79
N LYS A 36 -14.07 19.34 -2.80
CA LYS A 36 -12.93 20.23 -2.58
C LYS A 36 -11.84 19.59 -1.73
N THR A 37 -12.16 18.49 -1.06
CA THR A 37 -11.22 17.72 -0.25
C THR A 37 -10.26 16.95 -1.16
N ASN A 38 -8.99 16.94 -0.82
CA ASN A 38 -8.00 16.15 -1.54
C ASN A 38 -8.27 14.65 -1.36
N ILE A 39 -8.47 13.94 -2.46
CA ILE A 39 -8.73 12.51 -2.48
C ILE A 39 -7.64 11.79 -3.27
N CYS A 40 -6.97 10.85 -2.63
CA CYS A 40 -6.11 9.87 -3.29
C CYS A 40 -6.97 8.69 -3.75
N CYS A 41 -6.87 8.33 -5.03
CA CYS A 41 -7.51 7.14 -5.58
C CYS A 41 -6.46 6.02 -5.63
N HIS A 42 -6.62 4.98 -4.84
CA HIS A 42 -5.59 3.98 -4.56
C HIS A 42 -5.99 2.56 -4.94
N VAL A 43 -5.11 1.85 -5.65
CA VAL A 43 -5.20 0.39 -5.80
C VAL A 43 -4.51 -0.23 -4.61
N ASP A 44 -5.28 -0.88 -3.74
CA ASP A 44 -4.85 -1.48 -2.49
C ASP A 44 -4.50 -2.97 -2.69
N HIS A 45 -3.34 -3.42 -2.25
CA HIS A 45 -2.82 -4.79 -2.41
C HIS A 45 -2.86 -5.35 -3.84
N GLY A 46 -2.19 -4.70 -4.81
CA GLY A 46 -1.90 -5.30 -6.11
C GLY A 46 -0.86 -6.41 -5.95
N TYR A 47 -1.20 -7.63 -6.33
CA TYR A 47 -0.32 -8.80 -6.18
C TYR A 47 0.57 -9.05 -7.40
N THR A 48 0.27 -8.40 -8.51
CA THR A 48 1.01 -8.56 -9.75
C THR A 48 1.42 -7.23 -10.35
N LEU A 49 2.48 -7.27 -11.17
CA LEU A 49 2.91 -6.12 -11.95
C LEU A 49 1.78 -5.58 -12.84
N ASP A 50 1.00 -6.50 -13.43
CA ASP A 50 -0.07 -6.17 -14.38
C ASP A 50 -1.24 -5.47 -13.70
N GLU A 51 -1.65 -5.90 -12.48
CA GLU A 51 -2.68 -5.19 -11.69
C GLU A 51 -2.27 -3.75 -11.37
N CYS A 52 -1.00 -3.54 -10.97
CA CYS A 52 -0.48 -2.20 -10.71
C CYS A 52 -0.45 -1.36 -11.99
N TYR A 53 -0.06 -1.94 -13.12
CA TYR A 53 -0.06 -1.26 -14.41
C TYR A 53 -1.46 -0.91 -14.89
N GLU A 54 -2.42 -1.83 -14.74
CA GLU A 54 -3.82 -1.55 -15.03
C GLU A 54 -4.37 -0.41 -14.17
N GLY A 55 -3.99 -0.34 -12.88
CA GLY A 55 -4.32 0.77 -11.99
C GLY A 55 -3.77 2.10 -12.51
N ILE A 56 -2.49 2.14 -12.88
CA ILE A 56 -1.84 3.32 -13.45
C ILE A 56 -2.60 3.80 -14.71
N ASP A 57 -2.94 2.87 -15.62
CA ASP A 57 -3.58 3.18 -16.89
C ASP A 57 -5.08 3.54 -16.72
N SER A 58 -5.70 3.18 -15.59
CA SER A 58 -7.11 3.39 -15.30
C SER A 58 -7.43 4.69 -14.54
N GLY A 59 -6.42 5.52 -14.28
CA GLY A 59 -6.59 6.83 -13.66
C GLY A 59 -6.51 6.86 -12.14
N PHE A 60 -6.02 5.80 -11.49
CA PHE A 60 -5.66 5.85 -10.09
C PHE A 60 -4.48 6.82 -9.88
N THR A 61 -4.46 7.48 -8.72
CA THR A 61 -3.39 8.42 -8.36
C THR A 61 -2.32 7.79 -7.48
N SER A 62 -2.58 6.56 -7.04
CA SER A 62 -1.66 5.75 -6.26
C SER A 62 -1.91 4.26 -6.51
N VAL A 63 -0.87 3.46 -6.49
CA VAL A 63 -0.96 2.00 -6.59
C VAL A 63 -0.05 1.36 -5.54
N MET A 64 -0.51 0.27 -4.92
CA MET A 64 0.29 -0.53 -4.02
C MET A 64 0.67 -1.85 -4.67
N PHE A 65 1.94 -2.23 -4.52
CA PHE A 65 2.42 -3.57 -4.82
C PHE A 65 2.70 -4.34 -3.54
N ASP A 66 1.91 -5.38 -3.31
CA ASP A 66 2.11 -6.31 -2.19
C ASP A 66 3.05 -7.45 -2.60
N GLY A 67 4.34 -7.20 -2.42
CA GLY A 67 5.40 -8.19 -2.61
C GLY A 67 5.84 -8.87 -1.31
N SER A 68 5.07 -8.80 -0.24
CA SER A 68 5.43 -9.29 1.11
C SER A 68 5.70 -10.80 1.18
N LYS A 69 5.18 -11.57 0.23
CA LYS A 69 5.40 -13.04 0.11
C LYS A 69 6.60 -13.41 -0.78
N LEU A 70 7.21 -12.44 -1.42
CA LEU A 70 8.37 -12.63 -2.30
C LEU A 70 9.67 -12.50 -1.50
N THR A 71 10.78 -12.91 -2.11
CA THR A 71 12.10 -12.55 -1.56
C THR A 71 12.30 -11.03 -1.63
N LEU A 72 13.07 -10.47 -0.69
CA LEU A 72 13.37 -9.03 -0.69
C LEU A 72 13.90 -8.54 -2.06
N LYS A 73 14.75 -9.35 -2.71
CA LYS A 73 15.33 -9.02 -4.02
C LYS A 73 14.28 -8.94 -5.13
N GLU A 74 13.33 -9.87 -5.14
CA GLU A 74 12.24 -9.89 -6.13
C GLU A 74 11.26 -8.75 -5.88
N ASN A 75 10.88 -8.52 -4.61
CA ASN A 75 10.03 -7.43 -4.21
C ASN A 75 10.61 -6.08 -4.66
N ILE A 76 11.89 -5.80 -4.34
CA ILE A 76 12.60 -4.60 -4.80
C ILE A 76 12.55 -4.47 -6.33
N LYS A 77 12.85 -5.56 -7.05
CA LYS A 77 12.91 -5.56 -8.51
C LYS A 77 11.57 -5.19 -9.15
N ILE A 78 10.46 -5.74 -8.62
CA ILE A 78 9.11 -5.49 -9.17
C ILE A 78 8.63 -4.10 -8.76
N SER A 79 8.75 -3.73 -7.47
CA SER A 79 8.40 -2.40 -6.97
C SER A 79 9.10 -1.28 -7.76
N LYS A 80 10.40 -1.45 -8.03
CA LYS A 80 11.16 -0.49 -8.84
C LYS A 80 10.66 -0.35 -10.27
N LYS A 81 10.18 -1.43 -10.91
CA LYS A 81 9.58 -1.37 -12.24
C LYS A 81 8.26 -0.61 -12.21
N ILE A 82 7.43 -0.87 -11.20
CA ILE A 82 6.15 -0.19 -11.01
C ILE A 82 6.38 1.30 -10.77
N ALA A 83 7.27 1.65 -9.84
CA ALA A 83 7.62 3.03 -9.54
C ALA A 83 8.16 3.77 -10.78
N SER A 84 9.02 3.12 -11.57
CA SER A 84 9.54 3.69 -12.81
C SER A 84 8.45 4.03 -13.84
N ARG A 85 7.34 3.28 -13.88
CA ARG A 85 6.19 3.59 -14.74
C ARG A 85 5.28 4.63 -14.11
N ALA A 86 4.92 4.45 -12.84
CA ALA A 86 3.98 5.31 -12.12
C ALA A 86 4.46 6.77 -12.07
N HIS A 87 5.74 6.97 -11.75
CA HIS A 87 6.31 8.32 -11.63
C HIS A 87 6.31 9.11 -12.94
N LYS A 88 6.33 8.46 -14.11
CA LYS A 88 6.16 9.14 -15.40
C LYS A 88 4.77 9.78 -15.55
N HIS A 89 3.80 9.32 -14.78
CA HIS A 89 2.42 9.79 -14.78
C HIS A 89 2.06 10.56 -13.49
N ASN A 90 3.04 10.91 -12.64
CA ASN A 90 2.85 11.52 -11.33
C ASN A 90 1.93 10.70 -10.41
N ILE A 91 2.07 9.37 -10.44
CA ILE A 91 1.33 8.42 -9.62
C ILE A 91 2.26 7.89 -8.55
N SER A 92 1.80 7.92 -7.28
CA SER A 92 2.56 7.41 -6.14
C SER A 92 2.55 5.89 -6.10
N VAL A 93 3.60 5.31 -5.54
CA VAL A 93 3.71 3.86 -5.35
C VAL A 93 3.95 3.53 -3.88
N GLU A 94 3.08 2.68 -3.37
CA GLU A 94 3.26 2.03 -2.08
C GLU A 94 3.82 0.62 -2.30
N GLY A 95 4.71 0.19 -1.42
CA GLY A 95 5.21 -1.18 -1.41
C GLY A 95 5.13 -1.78 -0.02
N GLU A 96 4.92 -3.09 0.08
CA GLU A 96 4.83 -3.79 1.36
C GLU A 96 6.08 -4.62 1.64
N ILE A 97 6.57 -4.53 2.87
CA ILE A 97 7.66 -5.36 3.42
C ILE A 97 7.27 -5.94 4.77
N GLY A 98 7.40 -7.26 4.89
CA GLY A 98 6.87 -7.99 6.04
C GLY A 98 5.37 -8.29 5.88
N PHE A 99 5.06 -9.56 5.81
CA PHE A 99 3.68 -10.01 5.59
C PHE A 99 2.77 -9.60 6.75
N VAL A 100 1.69 -8.90 6.45
CA VAL A 100 0.61 -8.63 7.42
C VAL A 100 -0.28 -9.86 7.50
N GLY A 101 -0.32 -10.50 8.69
CA GLY A 101 -1.10 -11.72 8.93
C GLY A 101 -2.60 -11.47 9.00
N TYR A 102 -3.34 -12.57 9.14
CA TYR A 102 -4.79 -12.58 9.39
C TYR A 102 -5.05 -13.10 10.80
N ASP A 103 -6.06 -12.58 11.50
CA ASP A 103 -6.37 -12.93 12.90
C ASP A 103 -6.64 -14.44 13.09
N ASN A 104 -7.25 -15.08 12.08
CA ASN A 104 -7.53 -16.52 12.05
C ASN A 104 -6.64 -17.29 11.04
N GLY A 105 -5.46 -16.79 10.71
CA GLY A 105 -4.61 -17.30 9.66
C GLY A 105 -3.13 -17.39 10.01
N LYS A 106 -2.27 -17.23 9.00
CA LYS A 106 -0.82 -17.23 9.17
C LYS A 106 -0.39 -16.02 10.00
N ILE A 107 0.29 -16.29 11.12
CA ILE A 107 0.86 -15.25 11.99
C ILE A 107 1.98 -14.54 11.23
N SER A 108 2.02 -13.21 11.35
CA SER A 108 3.11 -12.40 10.82
C SER A 108 4.36 -12.54 11.69
N GLU A 109 5.52 -12.68 11.07
CA GLU A 109 6.82 -12.58 11.73
C GLU A 109 7.22 -11.11 11.97
N GLY A 110 6.42 -10.20 11.45
CA GLY A 110 6.69 -8.76 11.46
C GLY A 110 7.76 -8.33 10.46
N THR A 111 7.85 -7.04 10.25
CA THR A 111 8.86 -6.44 9.36
C THR A 111 10.24 -6.50 10.00
N ASN A 112 11.23 -7.00 9.27
CA ASN A 112 12.64 -6.88 9.64
C ASN A 112 13.14 -5.46 9.33
N ILE A 113 13.80 -4.81 10.27
CA ILE A 113 14.21 -3.39 10.15
C ILE A 113 15.25 -3.20 9.05
N GLU A 114 16.23 -4.08 8.93
CA GLU A 114 17.30 -3.97 7.92
C GLU A 114 16.74 -4.21 6.50
N ASP A 115 15.80 -5.13 6.37
CA ASP A 115 15.09 -5.36 5.11
C ASP A 115 14.23 -4.16 4.73
N ALA A 116 13.53 -3.53 5.69
CA ALA A 116 12.76 -2.31 5.47
C ALA A 116 13.64 -1.16 4.96
N VAL A 117 14.81 -0.94 5.57
CA VAL A 117 15.78 0.07 5.13
C VAL A 117 16.28 -0.24 3.72
N THR A 118 16.62 -1.49 3.45
CA THR A 118 17.10 -1.92 2.13
C THR A 118 16.00 -1.75 1.07
N PHE A 119 14.78 -2.11 1.40
CA PHE A 119 13.61 -1.98 0.52
C PHE A 119 13.32 -0.51 0.20
N ALA A 120 13.19 0.35 1.21
CA ALA A 120 12.96 1.77 1.03
C ALA A 120 14.01 2.43 0.13
N ASN A 121 15.30 2.11 0.35
CA ASN A 121 16.40 2.73 -0.40
C ASN A 121 16.54 2.24 -1.85
N LYS A 122 16.04 1.03 -2.18
CA LYS A 122 16.30 0.40 -3.48
C LYS A 122 15.07 0.25 -4.37
N SER A 123 13.86 0.32 -3.82
CA SER A 123 12.62 0.11 -4.58
C SER A 123 12.07 1.34 -5.29
N ASN A 124 12.47 2.53 -4.83
CA ASN A 124 11.99 3.83 -5.34
C ASN A 124 10.49 4.04 -5.12
N ILE A 125 9.94 3.47 -4.05
CA ILE A 125 8.55 3.66 -3.61
C ILE A 125 8.39 4.97 -2.85
N ASP A 126 7.16 5.47 -2.75
CA ASP A 126 6.81 6.74 -2.09
C ASP A 126 6.26 6.52 -0.67
N ALA A 127 5.72 5.33 -0.38
CA ALA A 127 5.23 4.93 0.93
C ALA A 127 5.50 3.44 1.16
N MET A 128 5.61 3.02 2.41
CA MET A 128 5.95 1.65 2.78
C MET A 128 4.98 1.08 3.81
N ALA A 129 4.25 0.05 3.42
CA ALA A 129 3.45 -0.75 4.33
C ALA A 129 4.35 -1.71 5.13
N ILE A 130 4.10 -1.76 6.44
CA ILE A 130 4.88 -2.56 7.40
C ILE A 130 3.97 -3.42 8.28
N SER A 131 4.52 -4.54 8.74
CA SER A 131 3.90 -5.44 9.72
C SER A 131 4.57 -5.27 11.08
N VAL A 132 3.82 -4.74 12.03
CA VAL A 132 4.29 -4.39 13.39
C VAL A 132 3.29 -4.80 14.47
N GLY A 133 2.57 -5.90 14.23
CA GLY A 133 1.51 -6.40 15.11
C GLY A 133 0.10 -6.05 14.64
N ASN A 134 -0.03 -5.34 13.52
CA ASN A 134 -1.28 -5.15 12.80
C ASN A 134 -1.68 -6.47 12.09
N THR A 135 -2.98 -6.71 11.98
CA THR A 135 -3.54 -7.91 11.33
C THR A 135 -4.75 -7.54 10.48
N HIS A 136 -4.95 -8.29 9.39
CA HIS A 136 -6.18 -8.18 8.61
C HIS A 136 -7.33 -8.94 9.28
N LEU A 137 -8.57 -8.47 9.06
CA LEU A 137 -9.80 -9.07 9.60
C LEU A 137 -9.70 -9.29 11.11
N GLN A 138 -9.24 -8.28 11.83
CA GLN A 138 -9.05 -8.34 13.27
C GLN A 138 -10.38 -8.56 13.99
N THR A 139 -10.48 -9.63 14.78
CA THR A 139 -11.66 -9.94 15.60
C THR A 139 -11.49 -9.51 17.05
N SER A 140 -10.25 -9.33 17.49
CA SER A 140 -9.93 -8.81 18.82
C SER A 140 -10.14 -7.29 18.90
N LYS A 141 -10.51 -6.80 20.11
CA LYS A 141 -10.76 -5.35 20.32
C LYS A 141 -9.52 -4.46 20.21
N LYS A 142 -8.32 -5.02 20.26
CA LYS A 142 -7.05 -4.27 20.25
C LYS A 142 -5.97 -5.03 19.49
N ALA A 143 -5.30 -4.35 18.56
CA ALA A 143 -4.03 -4.79 18.01
C ALA A 143 -2.89 -4.50 19.00
N SER A 144 -1.90 -5.38 19.04
CA SER A 144 -0.66 -5.17 19.82
C SER A 144 0.41 -4.54 18.91
N ILE A 145 0.30 -3.24 18.67
CA ILE A 145 1.20 -2.51 17.78
C ILE A 145 2.55 -2.25 18.45
N ASP A 146 3.63 -2.61 17.80
CA ASP A 146 5.01 -2.33 18.22
C ASP A 146 5.44 -0.91 17.79
N PHE A 147 5.12 0.07 18.62
CA PHE A 147 5.48 1.47 18.39
C PHE A 147 6.99 1.70 18.36
N ASN A 148 7.78 0.92 19.11
CA ASN A 148 9.24 1.04 19.09
C ASN A 148 9.79 0.66 17.71
N LYS A 149 9.28 -0.42 17.12
CA LYS A 149 9.65 -0.83 15.77
C LYS A 149 9.25 0.21 14.72
N ILE A 150 8.05 0.79 14.82
CA ILE A 150 7.62 1.90 13.93
C ILE A 150 8.63 3.04 13.98
N ASN A 151 8.95 3.54 15.18
CA ASN A 151 9.90 4.66 15.36
C ASN A 151 11.29 4.36 14.80
N LEU A 152 11.76 3.11 14.97
CA LEU A 152 13.07 2.70 14.43
C LEU A 152 13.08 2.63 12.90
N ILE A 153 12.00 2.13 12.28
CA ILE A 153 11.88 2.07 10.82
C ILE A 153 11.76 3.50 10.26
N GLU A 154 10.89 4.33 10.82
CA GLU A 154 10.69 5.72 10.41
C GLU A 154 12.02 6.51 10.45
N ALA A 155 12.73 6.44 11.55
CA ALA A 155 14.00 7.15 11.73
C ALA A 155 15.06 6.76 10.69
N LYS A 156 15.05 5.49 10.23
CA LYS A 156 16.04 4.96 9.29
C LYS A 156 15.63 5.10 7.82
N THR A 157 14.34 5.11 7.49
CA THR A 157 13.87 5.08 6.11
C THR A 157 13.44 6.44 5.58
N LYS A 158 12.90 7.30 6.45
CA LYS A 158 12.41 8.67 6.13
C LYS A 158 11.35 8.73 5.05
N ILE A 159 10.64 7.64 4.78
CA ILE A 159 9.47 7.60 3.90
C ILE A 159 8.20 7.38 4.73
N PRO A 160 7.03 7.84 4.27
CA PRO A 160 5.77 7.57 4.94
C PRO A 160 5.56 6.08 5.19
N LEU A 161 5.14 5.73 6.40
CA LEU A 161 4.80 4.36 6.77
C LEU A 161 3.28 4.18 6.75
N VAL A 162 2.84 3.01 6.32
CA VAL A 162 1.43 2.62 6.23
C VAL A 162 1.19 1.38 7.10
N LEU A 163 0.06 1.37 7.80
CA LEU A 163 -0.40 0.21 8.56
C LEU A 163 -1.68 -0.32 7.92
N HIS A 164 -1.62 -1.53 7.40
CA HIS A 164 -2.78 -2.27 6.92
C HIS A 164 -3.42 -3.08 8.04
N GLY A 165 -4.68 -3.44 7.83
CA GLY A 165 -5.49 -4.17 8.78
C GLY A 165 -6.75 -3.41 9.18
N SER A 166 -7.83 -4.14 9.45
CA SER A 166 -9.12 -3.61 9.93
C SER A 166 -9.90 -4.69 10.63
#